data_814390ffb6e5f865687362c617af92f4
#
_entry.id   814390ffb6e5f865687362c617af92f4
#
_cell.length_a   1.000
_cell.length_b   1.000
_cell.length_c   1.000
_cell.angle_alpha   90.00
_cell.angle_beta   90.00
_cell.angle_gamma   90.00
#
_symmetry.space_group_name_H-M   'P 1'
#
loop_
_entity.id
_entity.type
_entity.pdbx_description
1 polymer ?
#
loop_
_entity_poly.entity_id
_entity_poly.type
_entity_poly.pdbx_seq_one_letter_code
_entity_poly.pdbx_strand_id
1 'polypeptide(L)'
;MKKRIALLLVISLIITSLLTVVPVKAAAYGSKFVTSITYQNVDIAEATVTISFYPKASSTPIVITQPALAAGAGTSLYVGGVSSVTTGFMGSAVLSSDKRIVATLVQIGSGTVKNRPLSGSFSAGASYVLIPTVLKNTFEYTSVFSIQNVDSVAADITLKFVPVSGSPISHTITALPAGSAEYIDMGTFLKITNPTFNGSVQINSVKAGTTDPGAVVASSMELQVTGDLANAFEGATQSAATVFMPSALCKFGPNANTISAYAVQNTSTTDIQVSVNYSNGNIDGPATLAPGAKKSFDGCSAGNLVGFIGSAKITATGGEIVAIGKVYGGGMSTAYLGFISGGSKVALPYVRWTESQWVTGTRQRAYIAIQNVGATDLAAGSVTVKYYDKLGNSVGTHTLSAIAAGAKTNSNPMAIGAAGAEFGVYPDGSYGGAAIVEGPTGSQLAVVVRVQSYIGGGNSVAEDYTGIPIQ
;
A
#
# COMPACT_ATOMS: atom_id res chain seq x y z
N MET A 1 51.13 -18.63 43.86
CA MET A 1 50.55 -19.07 42.58
C MET A 1 49.00 -19.12 42.65
N LYS A 2 48.33 -19.65 43.65
CA LYS A 2 46.84 -19.79 43.73
C LYS A 2 46.07 -18.45 43.62
N LYS A 3 46.59 -17.33 44.19
CA LYS A 3 45.90 -16.02 44.10
C LYS A 3 45.94 -15.37 42.69
N ARG A 4 46.96 -15.67 41.89
CA ARG A 4 47.07 -15.14 40.51
C ARG A 4 46.20 -15.89 39.51
N ILE A 5 45.96 -17.19 39.73
CA ILE A 5 45.05 -18.01 38.94
C ILE A 5 43.58 -17.60 39.16
N ALA A 6 43.22 -17.31 40.41
CA ALA A 6 41.88 -16.82 40.74
C ALA A 6 41.55 -15.46 40.09
N LEU A 7 42.54 -14.55 40.03
CA LEU A 7 42.39 -13.23 39.40
C LEU A 7 42.24 -13.34 37.86
N LEU A 8 42.99 -14.24 37.22
CA LEU A 8 42.89 -14.49 35.78
C LEU A 8 41.54 -15.12 35.40
N LEU A 9 41.00 -16.02 36.23
CA LEU A 9 39.66 -16.62 36.06
C LEU A 9 38.53 -15.58 36.21
N VAL A 10 38.64 -14.65 37.14
CA VAL A 10 37.65 -13.58 37.35
C VAL A 10 37.70 -12.57 36.16
N ILE A 11 38.90 -12.22 35.70
CA ILE A 11 39.03 -11.35 34.52
C ILE A 11 38.54 -12.02 33.25
N SER A 12 38.73 -13.34 33.08
CA SER A 12 38.19 -14.10 31.95
C SER A 12 36.65 -14.16 31.99
N LEU A 13 36.06 -14.29 33.19
CA LEU A 13 34.59 -14.30 33.39
C LEU A 13 33.98 -12.90 33.13
N ILE A 14 34.68 -11.82 33.46
CA ILE A 14 34.23 -10.45 33.18
C ILE A 14 34.37 -10.11 31.71
N ILE A 15 35.39 -10.60 31.00
CA ILE A 15 35.55 -10.39 29.56
C ILE A 15 34.49 -11.17 28.76
N THR A 16 34.07 -12.35 29.20
CA THR A 16 32.96 -13.10 28.57
C THR A 16 31.60 -12.46 28.85
N SER A 17 31.42 -11.71 29.94
CA SER A 17 30.16 -10.97 30.20
C SER A 17 30.06 -9.63 29.44
N LEU A 18 31.15 -9.17 28.83
CA LEU A 18 31.20 -7.99 27.94
C LEU A 18 31.01 -8.31 26.46
N LEU A 19 30.71 -9.57 26.13
CA LEU A 19 30.12 -9.89 24.82
C LEU A 19 28.77 -9.15 24.79
N THR A 20 28.81 -7.97 24.17
CA THR A 20 27.62 -7.21 23.84
C THR A 20 26.61 -8.17 23.23
N VAL A 21 25.56 -8.48 23.97
CA VAL A 21 24.35 -9.04 23.39
C VAL A 21 23.92 -8.03 22.36
N VAL A 22 24.32 -8.26 21.11
CA VAL A 22 23.76 -7.50 19.99
C VAL A 22 22.24 -7.70 20.15
N PRO A 23 21.47 -6.65 20.43
CA PRO A 23 20.03 -6.84 20.58
C PRO A 23 19.58 -7.53 19.31
N VAL A 24 19.04 -8.74 19.44
CA VAL A 24 18.32 -9.40 18.35
C VAL A 24 17.25 -8.39 18.00
N LYS A 25 17.39 -7.71 16.85
CA LYS A 25 16.39 -6.76 16.39
C LYS A 25 15.08 -7.51 16.34
N ALA A 26 14.09 -7.01 17.07
CA ALA A 26 12.77 -7.60 17.09
C ALA A 26 12.28 -7.78 15.67
N ALA A 27 11.61 -8.89 15.39
CA ALA A 27 10.91 -9.10 14.14
C ALA A 27 10.05 -7.87 13.82
N ALA A 28 9.89 -7.54 12.54
CA ALA A 28 9.07 -6.40 12.14
C ALA A 28 7.65 -6.51 12.72
N TYR A 29 7.11 -7.72 12.86
CA TYR A 29 5.85 -8.02 13.59
C TYR A 29 5.97 -8.04 15.14
N GLY A 30 7.03 -7.54 15.70
CA GLY A 30 7.08 -7.24 17.15
C GLY A 30 6.02 -6.23 17.58
N SER A 31 5.56 -5.37 16.66
CA SER A 31 4.38 -4.53 16.81
C SER A 31 3.10 -5.33 16.55
N LYS A 32 2.09 -5.14 17.40
CA LYS A 32 0.77 -5.74 17.21
C LYS A 32 -0.06 -4.85 16.29
N PHE A 33 -0.77 -5.46 15.35
CA PHE A 33 -1.68 -4.76 14.45
C PHE A 33 -3.08 -5.34 14.56
N VAL A 34 -4.07 -4.47 14.33
CA VAL A 34 -5.47 -4.86 14.14
C VAL A 34 -5.92 -4.32 12.79
N THR A 35 -6.59 -5.15 12.01
CA THR A 35 -7.08 -4.76 10.70
C THR A 35 -8.44 -4.09 10.80
N SER A 36 -8.64 -3.02 10.04
CA SER A 36 -9.95 -2.48 9.70
C SER A 36 -10.17 -2.61 8.20
N ILE A 37 -11.24 -3.26 7.78
CA ILE A 37 -11.61 -3.46 6.38
C ILE A 37 -12.70 -2.45 6.04
N THR A 38 -12.44 -1.56 5.08
CA THR A 38 -13.44 -0.60 4.58
C THR A 38 -13.86 -1.03 3.18
N TYR A 39 -15.16 -1.16 2.94
CA TYR A 39 -15.68 -1.61 1.66
C TYR A 39 -16.90 -0.80 1.24
N GLN A 40 -17.11 -0.68 -0.07
CA GLN A 40 -18.19 0.10 -0.69
C GLN A 40 -18.93 -0.78 -1.70
N ASN A 41 -20.25 -0.70 -1.69
CA ASN A 41 -21.10 -1.22 -2.75
C ASN A 41 -21.07 -0.21 -3.92
N VAL A 42 -20.54 -0.60 -5.06
CA VAL A 42 -20.45 0.22 -6.26
C VAL A 42 -21.48 -0.16 -7.32
N ASP A 43 -22.41 -1.03 -6.95
CA ASP A 43 -23.57 -1.42 -7.76
C ASP A 43 -24.77 -0.48 -7.53
N ILE A 44 -25.81 -0.62 -8.33
CA ILE A 44 -27.06 0.14 -8.25
C ILE A 44 -28.11 -0.52 -7.35
N ALA A 45 -27.85 -1.75 -6.87
CA ALA A 45 -28.73 -2.52 -6.00
C ALA A 45 -28.03 -2.81 -4.66
N GLU A 46 -28.81 -3.14 -3.65
CA GLU A 46 -28.32 -3.58 -2.35
C GLU A 46 -27.48 -4.85 -2.48
N ALA A 47 -26.38 -4.92 -1.75
CA ALA A 47 -25.41 -6.01 -1.73
C ALA A 47 -25.52 -6.84 -0.44
N THR A 48 -25.44 -8.16 -0.56
CA THR A 48 -25.17 -9.07 0.55
C THR A 48 -23.68 -9.37 0.58
N VAL A 49 -23.01 -9.07 1.70
CA VAL A 49 -21.54 -9.22 1.83
C VAL A 49 -21.22 -10.27 2.90
N THR A 50 -20.34 -11.18 2.56
CA THR A 50 -19.76 -12.17 3.48
C THR A 50 -18.25 -12.01 3.51
N ILE A 51 -17.66 -12.07 4.72
CA ILE A 51 -16.22 -12.01 4.92
C ILE A 51 -15.74 -13.34 5.49
N SER A 52 -14.84 -13.99 4.77
CA SER A 52 -14.21 -15.26 5.14
C SER A 52 -12.77 -15.00 5.60
N PHE A 53 -12.48 -15.21 6.88
CA PHE A 53 -11.13 -15.09 7.45
C PHE A 53 -10.45 -16.44 7.46
N TYR A 54 -9.36 -16.59 6.70
CA TYR A 54 -8.57 -17.82 6.64
C TYR A 54 -7.38 -17.72 7.58
N PRO A 55 -7.30 -18.55 8.64
CA PRO A 55 -6.10 -18.62 9.46
C PRO A 55 -4.87 -19.03 8.64
N LYS A 56 -3.68 -18.59 9.05
CA LYS A 56 -2.43 -19.01 8.44
C LYS A 56 -2.36 -20.54 8.35
N ALA A 57 -1.96 -21.05 7.20
CA ALA A 57 -1.83 -22.49 6.89
C ALA A 57 -3.16 -23.30 7.00
N SER A 58 -4.32 -22.66 6.89
CA SER A 58 -5.63 -23.32 6.94
C SER A 58 -6.49 -22.94 5.74
N SER A 59 -7.16 -23.91 5.14
CA SER A 59 -8.21 -23.68 4.11
C SER A 59 -9.61 -23.55 4.71
N THR A 60 -9.76 -23.67 6.03
CA THR A 60 -11.09 -23.55 6.69
C THR A 60 -11.25 -22.15 7.23
N PRO A 61 -12.17 -21.33 6.68
CA PRO A 61 -12.37 -19.96 7.12
C PRO A 61 -13.29 -19.84 8.33
N ILE A 62 -13.13 -18.72 9.05
CA ILE A 62 -14.15 -18.17 9.94
C ILE A 62 -15.00 -17.25 9.08
N VAL A 63 -16.30 -17.57 8.94
CA VAL A 63 -17.20 -16.84 8.02
C VAL A 63 -18.14 -15.92 8.80
N ILE A 64 -18.26 -14.67 8.32
CA ILE A 64 -19.09 -13.64 8.93
C ILE A 64 -19.94 -12.98 7.85
N THR A 65 -21.26 -13.07 8.00
CA THR A 65 -22.20 -12.32 7.16
C THR A 65 -22.33 -10.90 7.69
N GLN A 66 -22.25 -9.93 6.81
CA GLN A 66 -22.39 -8.52 7.13
C GLN A 66 -23.86 -8.10 6.96
N PRO A 67 -24.30 -7.00 7.61
CA PRO A 67 -25.57 -6.36 7.26
C PRO A 67 -25.61 -6.00 5.78
N ALA A 68 -26.81 -6.00 5.21
CA ALA A 68 -27.02 -5.60 3.83
C ALA A 68 -26.48 -4.18 3.59
N LEU A 69 -25.82 -3.98 2.44
CA LEU A 69 -25.14 -2.74 2.10
C LEU A 69 -25.85 -2.09 0.92
N ALA A 70 -26.54 -0.98 1.17
CA ALA A 70 -27.28 -0.25 0.13
C ALA A 70 -26.37 0.18 -1.04
N ALA A 71 -26.98 0.47 -2.19
CA ALA A 71 -26.27 0.98 -3.37
C ALA A 71 -25.48 2.26 -3.03
N GLY A 72 -24.21 2.32 -3.43
CA GLY A 72 -23.31 3.44 -3.13
C GLY A 72 -22.78 3.51 -1.70
N ALA A 73 -23.38 2.76 -0.75
CA ALA A 73 -22.99 2.77 0.65
C ALA A 73 -21.57 2.23 0.88
N GLY A 74 -20.89 2.82 1.86
CA GLY A 74 -19.58 2.36 2.33
C GLY A 74 -19.59 2.16 3.85
N THR A 75 -18.96 1.08 4.30
CA THR A 75 -18.86 0.74 5.72
C THR A 75 -17.47 0.21 6.08
N SER A 76 -17.20 0.11 7.38
CA SER A 76 -15.93 -0.42 7.89
C SER A 76 -16.17 -1.49 8.94
N LEU A 77 -15.47 -2.62 8.82
CA LEU A 77 -15.42 -3.67 9.84
C LEU A 77 -14.09 -3.59 10.59
N TYR A 78 -14.15 -3.28 11.88
CA TYR A 78 -12.99 -3.39 12.76
C TYR A 78 -12.84 -4.84 13.23
N VAL A 79 -11.83 -5.54 12.73
CA VAL A 79 -11.64 -6.98 12.98
C VAL A 79 -11.41 -7.28 14.47
N GLY A 80 -10.82 -6.34 15.22
CA GLY A 80 -10.65 -6.47 16.67
C GLY A 80 -11.96 -6.54 17.49
N GLY A 81 -13.09 -6.13 16.88
CA GLY A 81 -14.43 -6.27 17.47
C GLY A 81 -15.15 -7.58 17.09
N VAL A 82 -14.55 -8.42 16.25
CA VAL A 82 -15.12 -9.67 15.78
C VAL A 82 -14.78 -10.80 16.76
N SER A 83 -15.73 -11.22 17.57
CA SER A 83 -15.49 -12.17 18.68
C SER A 83 -14.98 -13.55 18.23
N SER A 84 -15.32 -13.98 17.02
CA SER A 84 -14.85 -15.25 16.45
C SER A 84 -13.40 -15.17 15.89
N VAL A 85 -12.87 -13.96 15.65
CA VAL A 85 -11.47 -13.74 15.24
C VAL A 85 -10.65 -13.37 16.48
N THR A 86 -10.04 -14.36 17.09
CA THR A 86 -9.36 -14.19 18.38
C THR A 86 -8.06 -13.40 18.27
N THR A 87 -7.64 -12.81 19.40
CA THR A 87 -6.34 -12.14 19.51
C THR A 87 -5.20 -13.08 19.11
N GLY A 88 -4.29 -12.58 18.27
CA GLY A 88 -3.18 -13.37 17.71
C GLY A 88 -3.54 -14.03 16.38
N PHE A 89 -4.76 -13.83 15.85
CA PHE A 89 -5.09 -14.26 14.51
C PHE A 89 -4.12 -13.64 13.49
N MET A 90 -3.54 -14.48 12.68
CA MET A 90 -2.72 -14.14 11.52
C MET A 90 -3.27 -14.92 10.33
N GLY A 91 -3.64 -14.22 9.27
CA GLY A 91 -4.28 -14.88 8.14
C GLY A 91 -4.69 -13.87 7.06
N SER A 92 -5.56 -14.29 6.19
CA SER A 92 -6.08 -13.50 5.07
C SER A 92 -7.60 -13.37 5.17
N ALA A 93 -8.16 -12.48 4.36
CA ALA A 93 -9.61 -12.34 4.26
C ALA A 93 -10.04 -12.33 2.80
N VAL A 94 -11.20 -12.94 2.53
CA VAL A 94 -11.89 -12.88 1.24
C VAL A 94 -13.27 -12.27 1.48
N LEU A 95 -13.57 -11.20 0.76
CA LEU A 95 -14.89 -10.58 0.70
C LEU A 95 -15.64 -11.14 -0.50
N SER A 96 -16.80 -11.71 -0.25
CA SER A 96 -17.70 -12.23 -1.27
C SER A 96 -19.01 -11.46 -1.23
N SER A 97 -19.56 -11.13 -2.41
CA SER A 97 -20.81 -10.39 -2.53
C SER A 97 -21.59 -10.82 -3.78
N ASP A 98 -22.91 -10.71 -3.73
CA ASP A 98 -23.80 -10.89 -4.88
C ASP A 98 -23.84 -9.66 -5.81
N LYS A 99 -23.24 -8.56 -5.40
CA LYS A 99 -23.09 -7.32 -6.17
C LYS A 99 -21.63 -6.89 -6.20
N ARG A 100 -21.30 -5.96 -7.08
CA ARG A 100 -19.92 -5.42 -7.16
C ARG A 100 -19.61 -4.58 -5.93
N ILE A 101 -18.54 -4.98 -5.22
CA ILE A 101 -17.96 -4.23 -4.11
C ILE A 101 -16.49 -3.92 -4.39
N VAL A 102 -15.99 -2.88 -3.74
CA VAL A 102 -14.56 -2.55 -3.68
C VAL A 102 -14.15 -2.40 -2.21
N ALA A 103 -12.91 -2.69 -1.90
CA ALA A 103 -12.43 -2.63 -0.51
C ALA A 103 -11.00 -2.12 -0.38
N THR A 104 -10.70 -1.58 0.80
CA THR A 104 -9.35 -1.28 1.28
C THR A 104 -9.19 -1.83 2.68
N LEU A 105 -7.96 -2.04 3.12
CA LEU A 105 -7.69 -2.45 4.48
C LEU A 105 -6.60 -1.59 5.12
N VAL A 106 -6.84 -1.21 6.37
CA VAL A 106 -5.94 -0.42 7.20
C VAL A 106 -5.41 -1.31 8.31
N GLN A 107 -4.10 -1.32 8.51
CA GLN A 107 -3.44 -1.94 9.65
C GLN A 107 -3.24 -0.89 10.74
N ILE A 108 -3.93 -1.06 11.86
CA ILE A 108 -3.89 -0.16 13.01
C ILE A 108 -2.85 -0.72 13.98
N GLY A 109 -1.72 -0.05 14.12
CA GLY A 109 -0.65 -0.44 15.03
C GLY A 109 -1.00 -0.15 16.48
N SER A 110 -0.45 -0.96 17.40
CA SER A 110 -0.47 -0.72 18.84
C SER A 110 0.93 -0.35 19.35
N GLY A 111 1.00 0.35 20.48
CA GLY A 111 2.26 0.75 21.07
C GLY A 111 2.89 1.97 20.36
N THR A 112 4.11 1.83 19.87
CA THR A 112 4.86 2.94 19.24
C THR A 112 4.49 3.21 17.78
N VAL A 113 3.92 2.23 17.09
CA VAL A 113 3.53 2.40 15.67
C VAL A 113 2.26 3.25 15.58
N LYS A 114 2.41 4.49 15.16
CA LYS A 114 1.30 5.43 15.01
C LYS A 114 0.75 5.48 13.59
N ASN A 115 1.60 5.24 12.57
CA ASN A 115 1.17 5.13 11.20
C ASN A 115 0.23 3.93 11.01
N ARG A 116 -0.69 4.10 10.08
CA ARG A 116 -1.67 3.08 9.73
C ARG A 116 -1.45 2.66 8.28
N PRO A 117 -0.56 1.65 8.03
CA PRO A 117 -0.35 1.16 6.68
C PRO A 117 -1.68 0.76 6.03
N LEU A 118 -1.94 1.26 4.84
CA LEU A 118 -3.16 0.99 4.09
C LEU A 118 -2.80 0.33 2.76
N SER A 119 -3.57 -0.67 2.36
CA SER A 119 -3.49 -1.29 1.04
C SER A 119 -4.87 -1.46 0.43
N GLY A 120 -4.93 -1.51 -0.89
CA GLY A 120 -6.12 -1.88 -1.64
C GLY A 120 -6.42 -3.37 -1.56
N SER A 121 -7.58 -3.76 -2.07
CA SER A 121 -7.97 -5.16 -2.27
C SER A 121 -7.64 -5.61 -3.69
N PHE A 122 -7.63 -6.92 -3.87
CA PHE A 122 -7.44 -7.56 -5.16
C PHE A 122 -8.78 -8.16 -5.63
N SER A 123 -9.13 -7.96 -6.89
CA SER A 123 -10.30 -8.58 -7.52
C SER A 123 -10.00 -9.95 -8.13
N ALA A 124 -8.72 -10.24 -8.39
CA ALA A 124 -8.25 -11.50 -8.94
C ALA A 124 -6.81 -11.74 -8.55
N GLY A 125 -6.39 -13.00 -8.53
CA GLY A 125 -5.00 -13.39 -8.40
C GLY A 125 -4.31 -13.56 -9.74
N ALA A 126 -2.98 -13.72 -9.69
CA ALA A 126 -2.14 -14.03 -10.85
C ALA A 126 -1.14 -15.12 -10.51
N SER A 127 -0.63 -15.81 -11.54
CA SER A 127 0.46 -16.77 -11.37
C SER A 127 1.83 -16.11 -11.19
N TYR A 128 1.93 -14.85 -11.55
CA TYR A 128 3.13 -14.03 -11.38
C TYR A 128 2.79 -12.71 -10.71
N VAL A 129 3.44 -12.43 -9.58
CA VAL A 129 3.26 -11.19 -8.80
C VAL A 129 4.63 -10.60 -8.48
N LEU A 130 4.73 -9.29 -8.51
CA LEU A 130 5.95 -8.52 -8.27
C LEU A 130 5.80 -7.65 -7.03
N ILE A 131 6.77 -7.70 -6.13
CA ILE A 131 6.94 -6.71 -5.05
C ILE A 131 8.17 -5.88 -5.39
N PRO A 132 8.00 -4.66 -5.91
CA PRO A 132 9.10 -3.86 -6.47
C PRO A 132 10.12 -3.39 -5.46
N THR A 133 9.79 -3.41 -4.17
CA THR A 133 10.70 -3.02 -3.10
C THR A 133 10.52 -3.90 -1.88
N VAL A 134 11.60 -4.51 -1.44
CA VAL A 134 11.69 -5.28 -0.19
C VAL A 134 12.98 -4.88 0.51
N LEU A 135 12.88 -4.61 1.80
CA LEU A 135 13.97 -4.08 2.63
C LEU A 135 14.20 -4.98 3.85
N LYS A 136 15.45 -5.13 4.25
CA LYS A 136 15.85 -5.65 5.57
C LYS A 136 16.85 -4.66 6.18
N ASN A 137 16.48 -3.99 7.26
CA ASN A 137 17.32 -3.01 7.96
C ASN A 137 18.01 -2.02 7.00
N THR A 138 17.27 -1.53 6.01
CA THR A 138 17.78 -0.61 4.99
C THR A 138 16.91 0.64 4.95
N PHE A 139 17.52 1.83 4.88
CA PHE A 139 16.79 3.11 5.00
C PHE A 139 15.92 3.18 6.26
N GLU A 140 16.36 2.52 7.35
CA GLU A 140 15.65 2.37 8.62
C GLU A 140 14.37 1.50 8.54
N TYR A 141 14.08 0.82 7.44
CA TYR A 141 12.89 -0.02 7.27
C TYR A 141 13.23 -1.49 7.13
N THR A 142 12.27 -2.32 7.56
CA THR A 142 12.21 -3.75 7.30
C THR A 142 10.84 -4.09 6.75
N SER A 143 10.80 -4.85 5.65
CA SER A 143 9.56 -5.30 5.03
C SER A 143 9.03 -6.56 5.66
N VAL A 144 7.71 -6.62 5.74
CA VAL A 144 6.96 -7.86 5.91
C VAL A 144 5.95 -7.95 4.78
N PHE A 145 5.93 -9.04 4.05
CA PHE A 145 4.95 -9.22 3.00
C PHE A 145 4.19 -10.52 3.16
N SER A 146 2.94 -10.51 2.75
CA SER A 146 2.06 -11.67 2.72
C SER A 146 1.79 -12.10 1.29
N ILE A 147 1.61 -13.41 1.10
CA ILE A 147 1.21 -14.02 -0.16
C ILE A 147 0.01 -14.87 0.15
N GLN A 148 -1.15 -14.54 -0.42
CA GLN A 148 -2.37 -15.32 -0.27
C GLN A 148 -2.60 -16.18 -1.52
N ASN A 149 -2.88 -17.47 -1.31
CA ASN A 149 -3.38 -18.35 -2.35
C ASN A 149 -4.88 -18.07 -2.56
N VAL A 150 -5.24 -17.53 -3.71
CA VAL A 150 -6.64 -17.26 -4.08
C VAL A 150 -7.19 -18.26 -5.09
N ASP A 151 -6.43 -19.34 -5.38
CA ASP A 151 -6.92 -20.50 -6.13
C ASP A 151 -7.83 -21.37 -5.25
N SER A 152 -8.60 -22.25 -5.88
CA SER A 152 -9.47 -23.24 -5.21
C SER A 152 -8.71 -24.48 -4.71
N VAL A 153 -7.44 -24.62 -5.08
CA VAL A 153 -6.55 -25.73 -4.69
C VAL A 153 -5.27 -25.19 -4.05
N ALA A 154 -4.51 -26.07 -3.39
CA ALA A 154 -3.21 -25.70 -2.84
C ALA A 154 -2.24 -25.22 -3.94
N ALA A 155 -1.32 -24.33 -3.60
CA ALA A 155 -0.34 -23.78 -4.53
C ALA A 155 1.11 -24.00 -4.05
N ASP A 156 2.00 -24.31 -4.99
CA ASP A 156 3.44 -24.23 -4.81
C ASP A 156 3.95 -22.88 -5.31
N ILE A 157 4.67 -22.16 -4.46
CA ILE A 157 5.05 -20.77 -4.72
C ILE A 157 6.57 -20.64 -4.67
N THR A 158 7.16 -20.12 -5.73
CA THR A 158 8.60 -19.81 -5.79
C THR A 158 8.82 -18.32 -5.67
N LEU A 159 9.61 -17.91 -4.68
CA LEU A 159 10.04 -16.55 -4.45
C LEU A 159 11.47 -16.38 -4.95
N LYS A 160 11.70 -15.38 -5.80
CA LYS A 160 13.03 -14.96 -6.23
C LYS A 160 13.31 -13.56 -5.72
N PHE A 161 14.16 -13.46 -4.70
CA PHE A 161 14.63 -12.18 -4.16
C PHE A 161 15.78 -11.68 -5.05
N VAL A 162 15.60 -10.49 -5.63
CA VAL A 162 16.58 -9.87 -6.52
C VAL A 162 17.16 -8.64 -5.81
N PRO A 163 18.39 -8.73 -5.26
CA PRO A 163 19.04 -7.61 -4.60
C PRO A 163 19.50 -6.55 -5.62
N VAL A 164 19.65 -5.30 -5.20
CA VAL A 164 20.24 -4.23 -6.04
C VAL A 164 21.70 -4.51 -6.39
N SER A 165 22.35 -5.38 -5.63
CA SER A 165 23.71 -5.88 -5.91
C SER A 165 23.87 -7.29 -5.36
N GLY A 166 24.51 -8.16 -6.12
CA GLY A 166 24.69 -9.58 -5.78
C GLY A 166 23.75 -10.52 -6.53
N SER A 167 23.84 -11.80 -6.21
CA SER A 167 23.05 -12.84 -6.89
C SER A 167 21.66 -12.99 -6.31
N PRO A 168 20.64 -13.31 -7.12
CA PRO A 168 19.31 -13.61 -6.63
C PRO A 168 19.28 -14.82 -5.69
N ILE A 169 18.35 -14.79 -4.73
CA ILE A 169 18.11 -15.84 -3.73
C ILE A 169 16.71 -16.40 -3.94
N SER A 170 16.58 -17.73 -3.98
CA SER A 170 15.30 -18.41 -4.16
C SER A 170 14.81 -19.04 -2.87
N HIS A 171 13.49 -19.06 -2.70
CA HIS A 171 12.78 -19.76 -1.64
C HIS A 171 11.47 -20.34 -2.18
N THR A 172 11.07 -21.53 -1.71
CA THR A 172 9.82 -22.17 -2.11
C THR A 172 8.91 -22.36 -0.89
N ILE A 173 7.64 -22.05 -1.07
CA ILE A 173 6.54 -22.39 -0.17
C ILE A 173 5.77 -23.51 -0.85
N THR A 174 5.67 -24.66 -0.18
CA THR A 174 5.05 -25.85 -0.76
C THR A 174 3.64 -26.01 -0.23
N ALA A 175 2.70 -26.33 -1.13
CA ALA A 175 1.31 -26.67 -0.84
C ALA A 175 0.60 -25.67 0.07
N LEU A 176 0.75 -24.36 -0.20
CA LEU A 176 -0.01 -23.33 0.52
C LEU A 176 -1.51 -23.57 0.30
N PRO A 177 -2.33 -23.82 1.36
CA PRO A 177 -3.73 -24.18 1.20
C PRO A 177 -4.54 -23.06 0.51
N ALA A 178 -5.65 -23.44 -0.14
CA ALA A 178 -6.60 -22.52 -0.74
C ALA A 178 -7.11 -21.50 0.29
N GLY A 179 -7.18 -20.21 -0.09
CA GLY A 179 -7.62 -19.09 0.76
C GLY A 179 -6.58 -18.61 1.77
N SER A 180 -5.61 -19.46 2.15
CA SER A 180 -4.62 -19.19 3.20
C SER A 180 -3.50 -18.27 2.71
N ALA A 181 -2.82 -17.63 3.66
CA ALA A 181 -1.65 -16.78 3.38
C ALA A 181 -0.40 -17.23 4.13
N GLU A 182 0.77 -17.07 3.50
CA GLU A 182 2.08 -17.12 4.13
C GLU A 182 2.65 -15.71 4.28
N TYR A 183 3.48 -15.54 5.33
CA TYR A 183 4.08 -14.27 5.70
C TYR A 183 5.59 -14.38 5.72
N ILE A 184 6.26 -13.48 5.04
CA ILE A 184 7.73 -13.38 5.03
C ILE A 184 8.12 -12.09 5.76
N ASP A 185 8.65 -12.26 6.98
CA ASP A 185 9.25 -11.18 7.74
C ASP A 185 10.74 -11.11 7.43
N MET A 186 11.16 -10.10 6.69
CA MET A 186 12.56 -9.92 6.28
C MET A 186 13.51 -9.77 7.46
N GLY A 187 13.04 -9.30 8.62
CA GLY A 187 13.85 -9.17 9.83
C GLY A 187 14.34 -10.52 10.34
N THR A 188 13.51 -11.55 10.23
CA THR A 188 13.76 -12.91 10.73
C THR A 188 13.99 -13.95 9.64
N PHE A 189 13.86 -13.58 8.36
CA PHE A 189 13.94 -14.52 7.25
C PHE A 189 15.36 -15.06 7.05
N LEU A 190 15.58 -16.33 7.41
CA LEU A 190 16.89 -16.96 7.50
C LEU A 190 17.57 -17.21 6.15
N LYS A 191 16.83 -17.26 5.03
CA LYS A 191 17.41 -17.43 3.70
C LYS A 191 18.24 -16.22 3.25
N ILE A 192 17.96 -15.04 3.81
CA ILE A 192 18.75 -13.83 3.60
C ILE A 192 19.62 -13.62 4.84
N THR A 193 20.83 -14.17 4.79
CA THR A 193 21.80 -14.17 5.90
C THR A 193 22.43 -12.79 6.12
N ASN A 194 22.52 -11.96 5.09
CA ASN A 194 22.99 -10.58 5.21
C ASN A 194 22.15 -9.80 6.22
N PRO A 195 22.78 -8.99 7.08
CA PRO A 195 22.06 -8.15 8.05
C PRO A 195 21.19 -7.08 7.38
N THR A 196 21.49 -6.74 6.13
CA THR A 196 20.74 -5.77 5.32
C THR A 196 20.34 -6.39 3.98
N PHE A 197 19.21 -5.95 3.43
CA PHE A 197 18.77 -6.28 2.07
C PHE A 197 18.04 -5.07 1.48
N ASN A 198 18.32 -4.80 0.22
CA ASN A 198 17.60 -3.85 -0.61
C ASN A 198 17.40 -4.48 -1.98
N GLY A 199 16.15 -4.73 -2.34
CA GLY A 199 15.84 -5.43 -3.59
C GLY A 199 14.35 -5.48 -3.87
N SER A 200 13.98 -6.45 -4.69
CA SER A 200 12.61 -6.78 -5.09
C SER A 200 12.34 -8.27 -4.92
N VAL A 201 11.08 -8.68 -5.04
CA VAL A 201 10.70 -10.10 -5.05
C VAL A 201 9.81 -10.38 -6.26
N GLN A 202 10.15 -11.44 -6.99
CA GLN A 202 9.34 -12.05 -8.02
C GLN A 202 8.70 -13.31 -7.43
N ILE A 203 7.38 -13.41 -7.55
CA ILE A 203 6.56 -14.49 -6.99
C ILE A 203 5.95 -15.27 -8.14
N ASN A 204 6.28 -16.55 -8.28
CA ASN A 204 5.67 -17.46 -9.26
C ASN A 204 4.85 -18.50 -8.51
N SER A 205 3.63 -18.75 -8.97
CA SER A 205 2.71 -19.71 -8.39
C SER A 205 2.25 -20.75 -9.43
N VAL A 206 2.28 -22.01 -9.02
CA VAL A 206 1.67 -23.13 -9.75
C VAL A 206 0.73 -23.89 -8.80
N LYS A 207 -0.24 -24.62 -9.34
CA LYS A 207 -1.06 -25.53 -8.54
C LYS A 207 -0.18 -26.63 -7.98
N ALA A 208 -0.34 -26.95 -6.70
CA ALA A 208 0.55 -27.88 -6.00
C ALA A 208 0.68 -29.22 -6.71
N GLY A 209 1.93 -29.67 -6.89
CA GLY A 209 2.25 -30.93 -7.57
C GLY A 209 2.03 -30.91 -9.09
N THR A 210 1.81 -29.75 -9.70
CA THR A 210 1.61 -29.60 -11.16
C THR A 210 2.49 -28.48 -11.73
N THR A 211 2.39 -28.26 -13.05
CA THR A 211 2.97 -27.10 -13.74
C THR A 211 1.92 -26.06 -14.15
N ASP A 212 0.64 -26.33 -13.83
CA ASP A 212 -0.46 -25.42 -14.17
C ASP A 212 -0.34 -24.13 -13.37
N PRO A 213 -0.61 -22.96 -14.00
CA PRO A 213 -0.60 -21.69 -13.30
C PRO A 213 -1.54 -21.69 -12.08
N GLY A 214 -1.00 -21.29 -10.92
CA GLY A 214 -1.78 -20.98 -9.72
C GLY A 214 -2.22 -19.52 -9.70
N ALA A 215 -3.00 -19.14 -8.71
CA ALA A 215 -3.46 -17.77 -8.52
C ALA A 215 -3.14 -17.28 -7.11
N VAL A 216 -2.27 -16.26 -7.02
CA VAL A 216 -1.90 -15.64 -5.75
C VAL A 216 -2.04 -14.12 -5.83
N VAL A 217 -2.20 -13.49 -4.67
CA VAL A 217 -2.05 -12.05 -4.47
C VAL A 217 -0.99 -11.81 -3.40
N ALA A 218 -0.36 -10.65 -3.42
CA ALA A 218 0.62 -10.29 -2.41
C ALA A 218 0.48 -8.82 -1.99
N SER A 219 0.75 -8.54 -0.71
CA SER A 219 0.88 -7.18 -0.20
C SER A 219 2.12 -7.07 0.66
N SER A 220 2.73 -5.89 0.68
CA SER A 220 3.93 -5.61 1.46
C SER A 220 3.67 -4.46 2.42
N MET A 221 4.19 -4.59 3.63
CA MET A 221 4.25 -3.54 4.64
C MET A 221 5.71 -3.28 4.98
N GLU A 222 6.10 -2.03 5.01
CA GLU A 222 7.42 -1.60 5.49
C GLU A 222 7.27 -0.93 6.85
N LEU A 223 8.04 -1.40 7.82
CA LEU A 223 8.03 -0.93 9.19
C LEU A 223 9.37 -0.31 9.54
N GLN A 224 9.35 0.89 10.09
CA GLN A 224 10.56 1.54 10.59
C GLN A 224 11.11 0.78 11.79
N VAL A 225 12.41 0.46 11.75
CA VAL A 225 13.06 -0.42 12.73
C VAL A 225 13.14 0.20 14.13
N THR A 226 13.31 1.51 14.21
CA THR A 226 13.53 2.25 15.47
C THR A 226 12.51 3.37 15.69
N GLY A 227 11.53 3.50 14.81
CA GLY A 227 10.52 4.56 14.84
C GLY A 227 9.09 4.01 14.86
N ASP A 228 8.17 4.90 14.54
CA ASP A 228 6.73 4.64 14.53
C ASP A 228 6.11 4.73 13.13
N LEU A 229 6.95 4.87 12.08
CA LEU A 229 6.50 5.00 10.71
C LEU A 229 6.30 3.63 10.06
N ALA A 230 5.26 3.52 9.26
CA ALA A 230 4.95 2.34 8.47
C ALA A 230 4.20 2.74 7.19
N ASN A 231 4.33 1.94 6.15
CA ASN A 231 3.54 2.06 4.92
C ASN A 231 3.19 0.67 4.38
N ALA A 232 2.22 0.59 3.47
CA ALA A 232 1.89 -0.64 2.77
C ALA A 232 1.54 -0.36 1.31
N PHE A 233 1.63 -1.39 0.49
CA PHE A 233 1.28 -1.36 -0.93
C PHE A 233 1.02 -2.78 -1.44
N GLU A 234 0.31 -2.86 -2.55
CA GLU A 234 -0.03 -4.10 -3.24
C GLU A 234 1.13 -4.60 -4.10
N GLY A 235 1.25 -5.90 -4.28
CA GLY A 235 2.08 -6.51 -5.30
C GLY A 235 1.47 -6.28 -6.69
N ALA A 236 2.33 -6.03 -7.69
CA ALA A 236 1.92 -5.81 -9.05
C ALA A 236 1.73 -7.15 -9.78
N THR A 237 0.63 -7.30 -10.50
CA THR A 237 0.34 -8.45 -11.36
C THR A 237 0.59 -8.16 -12.83
N GLN A 238 0.88 -6.90 -13.17
CA GLN A 238 1.13 -6.43 -14.52
C GLN A 238 2.27 -5.41 -14.52
N SER A 239 2.94 -5.30 -15.65
CA SER A 239 3.98 -4.32 -15.94
C SER A 239 3.66 -3.58 -17.24
N ALA A 240 4.32 -2.45 -17.47
CA ALA A 240 4.19 -1.69 -18.70
C ALA A 240 5.45 -0.87 -19.00
N ALA A 241 5.60 -0.42 -20.24
CA ALA A 241 6.66 0.53 -20.61
C ALA A 241 6.44 1.93 -20.00
N THR A 242 5.25 2.21 -19.49
CA THR A 242 4.90 3.49 -18.86
C THR A 242 4.10 3.26 -17.59
N VAL A 243 4.53 3.91 -16.50
CA VAL A 243 3.83 3.90 -15.21
C VAL A 243 3.57 5.33 -14.77
N PHE A 244 2.34 5.61 -14.34
CA PHE A 244 1.89 6.93 -13.90
C PHE A 244 1.86 7.04 -12.39
N MET A 245 2.29 8.20 -11.87
CA MET A 245 2.43 8.51 -10.46
C MET A 245 1.66 9.80 -10.15
N PRO A 246 0.42 9.74 -9.66
CA PRO A 246 -0.41 10.92 -9.41
C PRO A 246 0.10 11.85 -8.31
N SER A 247 1.08 11.43 -7.52
CA SER A 247 1.69 12.25 -6.47
C SER A 247 3.20 12.38 -6.70
N ALA A 248 3.65 13.62 -6.93
CA ALA A 248 5.06 14.00 -7.03
C ALA A 248 5.31 15.26 -6.18
N LEU A 249 6.18 15.16 -5.19
CA LEU A 249 6.45 16.21 -4.20
C LEU A 249 7.95 16.41 -4.04
N CYS A 250 8.39 17.68 -3.94
CA CYS A 250 9.74 18.01 -3.49
C CYS A 250 9.65 19.04 -2.36
N LYS A 251 10.03 18.63 -1.15
CA LYS A 251 10.04 19.46 0.06
C LYS A 251 8.74 20.27 0.20
N PHE A 252 7.62 19.60 0.02
CA PHE A 252 6.28 20.21 0.09
C PHE A 252 5.80 20.32 1.54
N GLY A 253 4.85 21.25 1.77
CA GLY A 253 4.21 21.48 3.05
C GLY A 253 4.87 22.57 3.90
N PRO A 254 4.26 22.91 5.05
CA PRO A 254 4.68 24.06 5.87
C PRO A 254 6.14 24.00 6.34
N ASN A 255 6.67 22.78 6.56
CA ASN A 255 8.04 22.56 7.02
C ASN A 255 8.99 22.21 5.87
N ALA A 256 8.55 22.28 4.61
CA ALA A 256 9.33 21.94 3.42
C ALA A 256 10.08 20.59 3.51
N ASN A 257 9.44 19.56 4.07
CA ASN A 257 10.08 18.28 4.37
C ASN A 257 9.39 17.06 3.75
N THR A 258 8.26 17.22 3.04
CA THR A 258 7.55 16.10 2.41
C THR A 258 8.07 15.86 1.00
N ILE A 259 8.55 14.65 0.73
CA ILE A 259 9.21 14.26 -0.52
C ILE A 259 8.57 12.97 -1.04
N SER A 260 8.39 12.88 -2.37
CA SER A 260 8.09 11.61 -3.05
C SER A 260 9.37 10.89 -3.46
N ALA A 261 9.33 9.55 -3.44
CA ALA A 261 10.34 8.71 -4.06
C ALA A 261 9.65 7.58 -4.84
N TYR A 262 10.29 7.12 -5.91
CA TYR A 262 9.76 6.05 -6.75
C TYR A 262 10.74 4.89 -6.77
N ALA A 263 10.32 3.72 -6.28
CA ALA A 263 11.07 2.47 -6.43
C ALA A 263 10.62 1.80 -7.73
N VAL A 264 11.50 1.78 -8.73
CA VAL A 264 11.22 1.26 -10.08
C VAL A 264 11.99 -0.02 -10.31
N GLN A 265 11.31 -1.09 -10.72
CA GLN A 265 11.91 -2.39 -11.03
C GLN A 265 11.77 -2.69 -12.53
N ASN A 266 12.88 -3.13 -13.15
CA ASN A 266 12.85 -3.73 -14.49
C ASN A 266 12.23 -5.13 -14.41
N THR A 267 11.15 -5.36 -15.16
CA THR A 267 10.47 -6.66 -15.23
C THR A 267 10.86 -7.48 -16.45
N SER A 268 11.64 -6.90 -17.35
CA SER A 268 12.09 -7.52 -18.60
C SER A 268 13.30 -8.43 -18.39
N THR A 269 13.64 -9.21 -19.40
CA THR A 269 14.80 -10.12 -19.42
C THR A 269 16.07 -9.45 -19.96
N THR A 270 15.97 -8.18 -20.34
CA THR A 270 17.07 -7.37 -20.93
C THR A 270 17.27 -6.09 -20.12
N ASP A 271 18.42 -5.45 -20.31
CA ASP A 271 18.66 -4.10 -19.80
C ASP A 271 17.69 -3.10 -20.43
N ILE A 272 17.18 -2.18 -19.63
CA ILE A 272 16.27 -1.10 -20.06
C ILE A 272 16.80 0.27 -19.65
N GLN A 273 16.34 1.31 -20.32
CA GLN A 273 16.57 2.71 -19.92
C GLN A 273 15.32 3.25 -19.26
N VAL A 274 15.44 3.83 -18.08
CA VAL A 274 14.30 4.38 -17.32
C VAL A 274 14.49 5.87 -17.06
N SER A 275 13.43 6.66 -17.32
CA SER A 275 13.37 8.08 -17.00
C SER A 275 12.08 8.42 -16.25
N VAL A 276 12.16 9.36 -15.31
CA VAL A 276 11.02 9.96 -14.61
C VAL A 276 10.76 11.34 -15.17
N ASN A 277 9.59 11.54 -15.76
CA ASN A 277 9.16 12.79 -16.35
C ASN A 277 8.15 13.47 -15.43
N TYR A 278 8.48 14.60 -14.87
CA TYR A 278 7.63 15.35 -13.94
C TYR A 278 6.69 16.31 -14.70
N SER A 279 5.53 16.59 -14.11
CA SER A 279 4.49 17.44 -14.73
C SER A 279 4.92 18.90 -14.99
N ASN A 280 6.03 19.34 -14.42
CA ASN A 280 6.65 20.65 -14.70
C ASN A 280 7.67 20.61 -15.85
N GLY A 281 7.83 19.48 -16.52
CA GLY A 281 8.77 19.30 -17.64
C GLY A 281 10.16 18.82 -17.23
N ASN A 282 10.48 18.74 -15.94
CA ASN A 282 11.76 18.22 -15.48
C ASN A 282 11.87 16.70 -15.70
N ILE A 283 13.07 16.20 -15.95
CA ILE A 283 13.33 14.78 -16.22
C ILE A 283 14.50 14.30 -15.36
N ASP A 284 14.29 13.19 -14.64
CA ASP A 284 15.33 12.42 -13.95
C ASP A 284 15.66 11.14 -14.77
N GLY A 285 16.93 10.98 -15.13
CA GLY A 285 17.38 9.88 -15.96
C GLY A 285 17.91 10.34 -17.34
N PRO A 286 18.11 9.43 -18.33
CA PRO A 286 17.87 8.00 -18.25
C PRO A 286 18.84 7.26 -17.30
N ALA A 287 18.35 6.15 -16.72
CA ALA A 287 19.16 5.24 -15.92
C ALA A 287 19.02 3.81 -16.47
N THR A 288 20.13 3.08 -16.59
CA THR A 288 20.13 1.68 -17.01
C THR A 288 19.76 0.78 -15.85
N LEU A 289 18.78 -0.11 -16.04
CA LEU A 289 18.41 -1.15 -15.11
C LEU A 289 18.55 -2.52 -15.75
N ALA A 290 19.38 -3.38 -15.16
CA ALA A 290 19.52 -4.78 -15.55
C ALA A 290 18.22 -5.59 -15.25
N PRO A 291 18.04 -6.80 -15.82
CA PRO A 291 16.88 -7.65 -15.57
C PRO A 291 16.60 -7.86 -14.08
N GLY A 292 15.37 -7.56 -13.65
CA GLY A 292 14.94 -7.68 -12.25
C GLY A 292 15.52 -6.65 -11.30
N ALA A 293 16.47 -5.81 -11.74
CA ALA A 293 17.08 -4.77 -10.92
C ALA A 293 16.09 -3.66 -10.56
N LYS A 294 16.32 -3.03 -9.42
CA LYS A 294 15.54 -1.92 -8.89
C LYS A 294 16.40 -0.66 -8.77
N LYS A 295 15.81 0.50 -9.03
CA LYS A 295 16.38 1.83 -8.74
C LYS A 295 15.34 2.71 -8.07
N SER A 296 15.79 3.55 -7.13
CA SER A 296 14.96 4.59 -6.52
C SER A 296 15.28 5.94 -7.18
N PHE A 297 14.23 6.72 -7.45
CA PHE A 297 14.28 8.09 -7.94
C PHE A 297 13.67 9.01 -6.89
N ASP A 298 14.29 10.14 -6.60
CA ASP A 298 13.83 11.08 -5.59
C ASP A 298 13.08 12.24 -6.25
N GLY A 299 11.95 12.64 -5.71
CA GLY A 299 11.10 13.71 -6.26
C GLY A 299 11.75 15.10 -6.27
N CYS A 300 12.86 15.30 -5.54
CA CYS A 300 13.66 16.52 -5.59
C CYS A 300 14.80 16.45 -6.59
N SER A 301 15.05 15.29 -7.23
CA SER A 301 15.97 15.16 -8.35
C SER A 301 15.52 16.00 -9.53
N ALA A 302 16.32 16.05 -10.58
CA ALA A 302 15.99 16.74 -11.84
C ALA A 302 15.68 18.24 -11.70
N GLY A 303 16.17 18.90 -10.64
CA GLY A 303 15.97 20.33 -10.46
C GLY A 303 14.56 20.73 -10.03
N ASN A 304 13.77 19.83 -9.51
CA ASN A 304 12.48 20.18 -8.89
C ASN A 304 12.70 21.10 -7.70
N LEU A 305 12.02 22.24 -7.70
CA LEU A 305 12.18 23.26 -6.66
C LEU A 305 11.46 22.89 -5.37
N VAL A 306 11.95 23.44 -4.26
CA VAL A 306 11.27 23.36 -2.96
C VAL A 306 9.83 23.84 -3.09
N GLY A 307 8.88 23.04 -2.57
CA GLY A 307 7.45 23.31 -2.67
C GLY A 307 6.78 22.73 -3.93
N PHE A 308 7.54 22.03 -4.81
CA PHE A 308 6.93 21.39 -5.98
C PHE A 308 5.86 20.37 -5.56
N ILE A 309 4.71 20.50 -6.22
CA ILE A 309 3.58 19.56 -6.15
C ILE A 309 3.10 19.28 -7.57
N GLY A 310 3.08 18.01 -7.96
CA GLY A 310 2.71 17.60 -9.32
C GLY A 310 2.40 16.12 -9.41
N SER A 311 2.52 15.61 -10.62
CA SER A 311 2.51 14.19 -10.97
C SER A 311 3.80 13.82 -11.69
N ALA A 312 4.03 12.52 -11.87
CA ALA A 312 5.12 12.03 -12.67
C ALA A 312 4.64 10.91 -13.61
N LYS A 313 5.40 10.70 -14.69
CA LYS A 313 5.28 9.59 -15.63
C LYS A 313 6.65 8.93 -15.73
N ILE A 314 6.74 7.65 -15.38
CA ILE A 314 7.96 6.86 -15.46
C ILE A 314 7.91 6.08 -16.77
N THR A 315 8.94 6.22 -17.61
CA THR A 315 9.00 5.57 -18.92
C THR A 315 10.21 4.65 -19.01
N ALA A 316 10.02 3.48 -19.57
CA ALA A 316 11.07 2.53 -19.91
C ALA A 316 11.21 2.40 -21.42
N THR A 317 12.45 2.37 -21.88
CA THR A 317 12.79 2.04 -23.28
C THR A 317 13.48 0.70 -23.29
N GLY A 318 13.03 -0.19 -24.15
CA GLY A 318 13.58 -1.55 -24.32
C GLY A 318 12.92 -2.61 -23.45
N GLY A 319 11.85 -2.27 -22.71
CA GLY A 319 11.12 -3.24 -21.88
C GLY A 319 10.07 -2.60 -21.00
N GLU A 320 9.71 -3.31 -19.92
CA GLU A 320 8.63 -2.96 -19.01
C GLU A 320 9.10 -2.79 -17.59
N ILE A 321 8.33 -2.06 -16.81
CA ILE A 321 8.60 -1.76 -15.40
C ILE A 321 7.34 -1.89 -14.55
N VAL A 322 7.57 -2.06 -13.25
CA VAL A 322 6.62 -1.74 -12.19
C VAL A 322 7.23 -0.66 -11.29
N ALA A 323 6.39 0.13 -10.63
CA ALA A 323 6.85 1.18 -9.73
C ALA A 323 5.98 1.30 -8.49
N ILE A 324 6.60 1.58 -7.34
CA ILE A 324 5.95 1.99 -6.10
C ILE A 324 6.28 3.46 -5.86
N GLY A 325 5.25 4.27 -5.67
CA GLY A 325 5.38 5.62 -5.15
C GLY A 325 5.39 5.61 -3.63
N LYS A 326 6.34 6.30 -3.04
CA LYS A 326 6.42 6.53 -1.60
C LYS A 326 6.41 8.02 -1.32
N VAL A 327 5.77 8.42 -0.21
CA VAL A 327 5.85 9.78 0.30
C VAL A 327 6.27 9.73 1.75
N TYR A 328 7.30 10.47 2.09
CA TYR A 328 7.89 10.51 3.41
C TYR A 328 8.25 11.93 3.84
N GLY A 329 8.45 12.11 5.15
CA GLY A 329 8.75 13.38 5.79
C GLY A 329 7.55 13.97 6.54
N GLY A 330 7.82 14.88 7.48
CA GLY A 330 6.77 15.47 8.30
C GLY A 330 6.04 14.52 9.23
N GLY A 331 6.67 13.41 9.61
CA GLY A 331 6.04 12.36 10.41
C GLY A 331 5.18 11.37 9.59
N MET A 332 5.25 11.44 8.26
CA MET A 332 4.49 10.59 7.34
C MET A 332 5.40 9.57 6.67
N SER A 333 4.83 8.39 6.41
CA SER A 333 5.38 7.38 5.51
C SER A 333 4.20 6.68 4.84
N THR A 334 4.04 6.86 3.53
CA THR A 334 2.96 6.27 2.75
C THR A 334 3.52 5.60 1.49
N ALA A 335 2.77 4.64 0.93
CA ALA A 335 3.14 4.03 -0.34
C ALA A 335 1.88 3.68 -1.15
N TYR A 336 2.04 3.57 -2.47
CA TYR A 336 1.01 3.12 -3.40
C TYR A 336 1.63 2.53 -4.66
N LEU A 337 0.93 1.58 -5.28
CA LEU A 337 1.33 1.00 -6.56
C LEU A 337 1.12 2.02 -7.69
N GLY A 338 2.09 2.18 -8.57
CA GLY A 338 1.98 3.02 -9.76
C GLY A 338 0.97 2.44 -10.78
N PHE A 339 0.37 3.31 -11.57
CA PHE A 339 -0.67 2.96 -12.51
C PHE A 339 -0.11 2.70 -13.91
N ILE A 340 -0.49 1.60 -14.51
CA ILE A 340 -0.18 1.30 -15.92
C ILE A 340 -1.28 1.77 -16.87
N SER A 341 -2.48 2.03 -16.35
CA SER A 341 -3.65 2.55 -17.05
C SER A 341 -4.55 3.26 -16.07
N GLY A 342 -5.61 3.89 -16.53
CA GLY A 342 -6.67 4.49 -15.72
C GLY A 342 -8.02 3.85 -15.99
N GLY A 343 -9.06 4.44 -15.41
CA GLY A 343 -10.46 4.11 -15.66
C GLY A 343 -11.29 5.37 -15.86
N SER A 344 -12.41 5.26 -16.58
CA SER A 344 -13.36 6.38 -16.68
C SER A 344 -14.19 6.55 -15.41
N LYS A 345 -14.26 5.51 -14.58
CA LYS A 345 -14.94 5.54 -13.29
C LYS A 345 -14.08 4.84 -12.24
N VAL A 346 -13.81 5.53 -11.14
CA VAL A 346 -12.90 5.06 -10.09
C VAL A 346 -13.55 5.18 -8.73
N ALA A 347 -13.65 4.09 -7.99
CA ALA A 347 -14.24 4.03 -6.66
C ALA A 347 -13.18 4.27 -5.58
N LEU A 348 -13.57 4.98 -4.52
CA LEU A 348 -12.76 5.36 -3.38
C LEU A 348 -13.52 5.02 -2.09
N PRO A 349 -13.34 3.80 -1.55
CA PRO A 349 -14.15 3.32 -0.42
C PRO A 349 -13.82 3.98 0.91
N TYR A 350 -12.66 4.63 1.04
CA TYR A 350 -12.19 5.20 2.29
C TYR A 350 -11.87 6.70 2.11
N VAL A 351 -12.85 7.55 2.37
CA VAL A 351 -12.71 9.02 2.32
C VAL A 351 -13.20 9.60 3.64
N ARG A 352 -12.42 10.49 4.26
CA ARG A 352 -12.73 11.13 5.56
C ARG A 352 -12.36 12.59 5.54
N TRP A 353 -13.17 13.41 6.23
CA TRP A 353 -12.86 14.80 6.53
C TRP A 353 -13.52 15.17 7.85
N THR A 354 -12.79 15.08 8.95
CA THR A 354 -13.35 15.17 10.31
C THR A 354 -12.46 15.99 11.21
N GLU A 355 -13.04 16.66 12.20
CA GLU A 355 -12.29 17.42 13.22
C GLU A 355 -11.92 16.57 14.44
N SER A 356 -12.74 15.57 14.78
CA SER A 356 -12.54 14.74 15.97
C SER A 356 -12.87 13.28 15.67
N GLN A 357 -11.92 12.57 15.02
CA GLN A 357 -12.14 11.20 14.55
C GLN A 357 -12.24 10.20 15.69
N TRP A 358 -11.33 10.25 16.66
CA TRP A 358 -11.27 9.30 17.78
C TRP A 358 -11.40 9.98 19.12
N VAL A 359 -10.77 11.14 19.27
CA VAL A 359 -10.84 12.03 20.45
C VAL A 359 -10.76 13.46 19.95
N THR A 360 -11.20 14.40 20.76
CA THR A 360 -11.17 15.84 20.44
C THR A 360 -9.76 16.26 19.94
N GLY A 361 -9.71 16.89 18.79
CA GLY A 361 -8.48 17.39 18.15
C GLY A 361 -7.74 16.36 17.28
N THR A 362 -8.21 15.14 17.15
CA THR A 362 -7.68 14.15 16.19
C THR A 362 -8.48 14.20 14.90
N ARG A 363 -8.08 15.06 13.98
CA ARG A 363 -8.75 15.22 12.70
C ARG A 363 -8.20 14.33 11.62
N GLN A 364 -9.05 13.93 10.66
CA GLN A 364 -8.64 13.29 9.41
C GLN A 364 -8.93 14.16 8.20
N ARG A 365 -8.07 14.05 7.17
CA ARG A 365 -8.18 14.81 5.92
C ARG A 365 -7.83 13.92 4.74
N ALA A 366 -8.82 13.60 3.93
CA ALA A 366 -8.61 12.89 2.67
C ALA A 366 -8.34 13.87 1.53
N TYR A 367 -7.24 13.64 0.84
CA TYR A 367 -6.85 14.35 -0.37
C TYR A 367 -6.84 13.36 -1.54
N ILE A 368 -7.59 13.67 -2.58
CA ILE A 368 -7.78 12.81 -3.76
C ILE A 368 -6.97 13.44 -4.90
N ALA A 369 -5.88 12.81 -5.31
CA ALA A 369 -5.08 13.21 -6.45
C ALA A 369 -5.57 12.45 -7.69
N ILE A 370 -6.00 13.17 -8.73
CA ILE A 370 -6.61 12.63 -9.95
C ILE A 370 -5.73 13.04 -11.12
N GLN A 371 -5.06 12.07 -11.76
CA GLN A 371 -4.23 12.30 -12.94
C GLN A 371 -4.95 11.80 -14.20
N ASN A 372 -4.98 12.64 -15.23
CA ASN A 372 -5.38 12.22 -16.57
C ASN A 372 -4.20 11.46 -17.21
N VAL A 373 -4.28 10.14 -17.28
CA VAL A 373 -3.23 9.29 -17.89
C VAL A 373 -3.55 8.93 -19.33
N GLY A 374 -4.65 9.48 -19.87
CA GLY A 374 -5.01 9.42 -21.29
C GLY A 374 -4.16 10.35 -22.15
N ALA A 375 -4.31 10.20 -23.45
CA ALA A 375 -3.58 10.99 -24.46
C ALA A 375 -4.27 12.31 -24.81
N THR A 376 -5.50 12.55 -24.36
CA THR A 376 -6.32 13.72 -24.70
C THR A 376 -6.66 14.52 -23.45
N ASP A 377 -6.75 15.84 -23.63
CA ASP A 377 -7.20 16.74 -22.57
C ASP A 377 -8.66 16.47 -22.20
N LEU A 378 -8.97 16.56 -20.91
CA LEU A 378 -10.32 16.50 -20.38
C LEU A 378 -10.85 17.91 -20.15
N ALA A 379 -11.99 18.23 -20.74
CA ALA A 379 -12.59 19.56 -20.65
C ALA A 379 -13.03 19.90 -19.22
N ALA A 380 -13.12 21.19 -18.89
CA ALA A 380 -13.69 21.64 -17.64
C ALA A 380 -15.12 21.12 -17.49
N GLY A 381 -15.45 20.61 -16.33
CA GLY A 381 -16.75 20.05 -16.00
C GLY A 381 -16.99 18.61 -16.48
N SER A 382 -16.07 18.04 -17.24
CA SER A 382 -16.22 16.68 -17.76
C SER A 382 -15.84 15.58 -16.74
N VAL A 383 -15.09 15.94 -15.69
CA VAL A 383 -14.74 15.04 -14.59
C VAL A 383 -15.38 15.52 -13.31
N THR A 384 -15.99 14.59 -12.56
CA THR A 384 -16.66 14.88 -11.29
C THR A 384 -16.18 13.94 -10.19
N VAL A 385 -16.25 14.40 -8.94
CA VAL A 385 -16.07 13.57 -7.74
C VAL A 385 -17.36 13.63 -6.94
N LYS A 386 -18.07 12.52 -6.88
CA LYS A 386 -19.33 12.38 -6.16
C LYS A 386 -19.08 11.68 -4.84
N TYR A 387 -19.49 12.33 -3.74
CA TYR A 387 -19.29 11.85 -2.38
C TYR A 387 -20.55 11.19 -1.85
N TYR A 388 -20.38 10.06 -1.15
CA TYR A 388 -21.46 9.24 -0.61
C TYR A 388 -21.29 9.05 0.89
N ASP A 389 -22.41 9.13 1.63
CA ASP A 389 -22.45 8.79 3.05
C ASP A 389 -22.43 7.26 3.25
N LYS A 390 -22.44 6.82 4.52
CA LYS A 390 -22.46 5.39 4.87
C LYS A 390 -23.73 4.65 4.42
N LEU A 391 -24.80 5.37 4.12
CA LEU A 391 -26.09 4.83 3.66
C LEU A 391 -26.19 4.80 2.13
N GLY A 392 -25.18 5.34 1.42
CA GLY A 392 -25.17 5.41 -0.04
C GLY A 392 -25.85 6.66 -0.62
N ASN A 393 -26.29 7.59 0.22
CA ASN A 393 -26.84 8.85 -0.27
C ASN A 393 -25.70 9.74 -0.80
N SER A 394 -25.96 10.39 -1.95
CA SER A 394 -25.04 11.40 -2.47
C SER A 394 -25.15 12.67 -1.60
N VAL A 395 -24.03 13.06 -0.98
CA VAL A 395 -23.96 14.27 -0.15
C VAL A 395 -23.45 15.49 -0.93
N GLY A 396 -22.91 15.28 -2.13
CA GLY A 396 -22.48 16.39 -3.00
C GLY A 396 -21.55 15.92 -4.13
N THR A 397 -21.35 16.79 -5.09
CA THR A 397 -20.50 16.57 -6.26
C THR A 397 -19.54 17.74 -6.48
N HIS A 398 -18.25 17.46 -6.55
CA HIS A 398 -17.23 18.40 -6.96
C HIS A 398 -16.99 18.24 -8.47
N THR A 399 -17.28 19.30 -9.23
CA THR A 399 -17.01 19.38 -10.66
C THR A 399 -15.61 19.97 -10.88
N LEU A 400 -14.76 19.24 -11.57
CA LEU A 400 -13.35 19.59 -11.74
C LEU A 400 -13.12 20.56 -12.91
N SER A 401 -12.06 21.36 -12.82
CA SER A 401 -11.53 22.14 -13.95
C SER A 401 -10.97 21.21 -15.04
N ALA A 402 -10.60 21.76 -16.18
CA ALA A 402 -9.93 21.01 -17.25
C ALA A 402 -8.65 20.32 -16.74
N ILE A 403 -8.39 19.10 -17.24
CA ILE A 403 -7.21 18.31 -16.86
C ILE A 403 -6.49 17.93 -18.17
N ALA A 404 -5.38 18.60 -18.44
CA ALA A 404 -4.58 18.26 -19.61
C ALA A 404 -4.03 16.82 -19.56
N ALA A 405 -3.72 16.24 -20.70
CA ALA A 405 -3.08 14.93 -20.78
C ALA A 405 -1.78 14.89 -19.95
N GLY A 406 -1.64 13.88 -19.07
CA GLY A 406 -0.53 13.75 -18.13
C GLY A 406 -0.59 14.62 -16.88
N ALA A 407 -1.43 15.66 -16.86
CA ALA A 407 -1.59 16.55 -15.72
C ALA A 407 -2.48 15.95 -14.62
N LYS A 408 -2.41 16.54 -13.43
CA LYS A 408 -3.27 16.16 -12.31
C LYS A 408 -4.06 17.35 -11.75
N THR A 409 -5.16 17.03 -11.09
CA THR A 409 -5.92 17.91 -10.21
C THR A 409 -6.19 17.23 -8.87
N ASN A 410 -6.76 17.95 -7.92
CA ASN A 410 -7.09 17.40 -6.61
C ASN A 410 -8.57 17.66 -6.27
N SER A 411 -9.12 16.77 -5.44
CA SER A 411 -10.41 16.94 -4.77
C SER A 411 -10.29 16.59 -3.29
N ASN A 412 -11.22 17.05 -2.49
CA ASN A 412 -11.44 16.64 -1.10
C ASN A 412 -12.89 16.95 -0.72
N PRO A 413 -13.41 16.42 0.41
CA PRO A 413 -14.80 16.65 0.82
C PRO A 413 -15.18 18.12 1.04
N MET A 414 -14.25 19.00 1.37
CA MET A 414 -14.54 20.43 1.51
C MET A 414 -15.02 21.09 0.21
N ALA A 415 -14.72 20.50 -0.94
CA ALA A 415 -15.18 21.01 -2.23
C ALA A 415 -16.72 20.93 -2.40
N ILE A 416 -17.41 20.15 -1.57
CA ILE A 416 -18.89 20.09 -1.52
C ILE A 416 -19.48 21.00 -0.43
N GLY A 417 -18.71 21.96 0.10
CA GLY A 417 -19.15 22.95 1.06
C GLY A 417 -19.45 22.39 2.44
N ALA A 418 -20.49 22.92 3.10
CA ALA A 418 -20.85 22.52 4.47
C ALA A 418 -21.13 21.02 4.62
N ALA A 419 -21.64 20.36 3.59
CA ALA A 419 -21.87 18.92 3.59
C ALA A 419 -20.55 18.10 3.66
N GLY A 420 -19.40 18.69 3.32
CA GLY A 420 -18.09 18.06 3.44
C GLY A 420 -17.39 18.31 4.78
N ALA A 421 -17.92 19.12 5.66
CA ALA A 421 -17.27 19.55 6.91
C ALA A 421 -17.26 18.38 7.89
N GLU A 422 -17.48 17.56 8.38
CA GLU A 422 -17.51 16.34 9.20
C GLU A 422 -17.89 15.10 8.39
N PHE A 423 -17.24 14.95 7.21
CA PHE A 423 -17.56 13.85 6.32
C PHE A 423 -16.91 12.53 6.78
N GLY A 424 -17.71 11.49 7.02
CA GLY A 424 -17.26 10.13 7.28
C GLY A 424 -17.25 9.70 8.75
N VAL A 425 -17.72 10.55 9.67
CA VAL A 425 -18.08 10.18 11.05
C VAL A 425 -19.53 10.58 11.28
N TYR A 426 -20.26 9.74 11.99
CA TYR A 426 -21.68 9.91 12.22
C TYR A 426 -21.99 10.04 13.72
N PRO A 427 -23.12 10.67 14.13
CA PRO A 427 -23.48 10.89 15.54
C PRO A 427 -23.60 9.61 16.36
N ASP A 428 -23.88 8.48 15.72
CA ASP A 428 -23.94 7.16 16.34
C ASP A 428 -22.55 6.53 16.57
N GLY A 429 -21.48 7.28 16.28
CA GLY A 429 -20.09 6.82 16.40
C GLY A 429 -19.64 5.87 15.30
N SER A 430 -20.49 5.57 14.32
CA SER A 430 -20.12 4.74 13.18
C SER A 430 -19.32 5.53 12.13
N TYR A 431 -18.60 4.80 11.29
CA TYR A 431 -17.76 5.34 10.24
C TYR A 431 -18.28 4.89 8.87
N GLY A 432 -18.07 5.71 7.88
CA GLY A 432 -18.39 5.42 6.49
C GLY A 432 -18.12 6.69 5.69
N GLY A 433 -18.11 6.61 4.41
CA GLY A 433 -17.85 7.73 3.52
C GLY A 433 -16.93 7.28 2.42
N ALA A 434 -17.43 7.43 1.22
CA ALA A 434 -16.82 6.98 0.00
C ALA A 434 -16.94 8.05 -1.08
N ALA A 435 -16.20 7.91 -2.17
CA ALA A 435 -16.38 8.76 -3.33
C ALA A 435 -16.23 7.95 -4.62
N ILE A 436 -16.80 8.48 -5.69
CA ILE A 436 -16.59 7.97 -7.05
C ILE A 436 -16.09 9.14 -7.90
N VAL A 437 -14.96 8.95 -8.55
CA VAL A 437 -14.45 9.85 -9.59
C VAL A 437 -14.98 9.33 -10.92
N GLU A 438 -15.63 10.20 -11.69
CA GLU A 438 -16.22 9.85 -12.98
C GLU A 438 -15.83 10.87 -14.04
N GLY A 439 -15.28 10.39 -15.14
CA GLY A 439 -14.97 11.14 -16.35
C GLY A 439 -15.76 10.65 -17.57
N PRO A 440 -15.57 11.26 -18.74
CA PRO A 440 -16.17 10.80 -19.98
C PRO A 440 -15.85 9.32 -20.26
N THR A 441 -16.75 8.63 -20.94
CA THR A 441 -16.52 7.26 -21.40
C THR A 441 -15.20 7.17 -22.19
N GLY A 442 -14.36 6.21 -21.83
CA GLY A 442 -13.03 6.01 -22.44
C GLY A 442 -11.92 6.90 -21.85
N SER A 443 -12.24 7.85 -20.95
CA SER A 443 -11.19 8.59 -20.23
C SER A 443 -10.36 7.66 -19.33
N GLN A 444 -9.11 8.04 -19.10
CA GLN A 444 -8.16 7.28 -18.31
C GLN A 444 -7.75 8.11 -17.10
N LEU A 445 -8.38 7.84 -15.94
CA LEU A 445 -8.12 8.52 -14.68
C LEU A 445 -7.37 7.59 -13.73
N ALA A 446 -6.18 7.99 -13.30
CA ALA A 446 -5.44 7.36 -12.22
C ALA A 446 -5.65 8.16 -10.94
N VAL A 447 -6.06 7.50 -9.86
CA VAL A 447 -6.46 8.19 -8.63
C VAL A 447 -5.73 7.60 -7.43
N VAL A 448 -5.09 8.47 -6.63
CA VAL A 448 -4.53 8.13 -5.32
C VAL A 448 -5.24 8.96 -4.26
N VAL A 449 -5.63 8.30 -3.19
CA VAL A 449 -6.18 8.96 -2.00
C VAL A 449 -5.15 8.93 -0.89
N ARG A 450 -4.84 10.10 -0.33
CA ARG A 450 -4.09 10.24 0.91
C ARG A 450 -5.02 10.63 2.03
N VAL A 451 -5.10 9.80 3.07
CA VAL A 451 -5.80 10.15 4.31
C VAL A 451 -4.76 10.53 5.34
N GLN A 452 -4.73 11.81 5.70
CA GLN A 452 -3.81 12.36 6.68
C GLN A 452 -4.53 12.51 8.02
N SER A 453 -3.96 11.95 9.06
CA SER A 453 -4.50 12.00 10.43
C SER A 453 -3.58 12.83 11.32
N TYR A 454 -4.18 13.81 11.99
CA TYR A 454 -3.48 14.64 12.97
C TYR A 454 -3.70 14.05 14.36
N ILE A 455 -2.61 13.62 15.01
CA ILE A 455 -2.65 12.86 16.26
C ILE A 455 -2.23 13.68 17.49
N GLY A 456 -2.23 15.01 17.36
CA GLY A 456 -1.83 15.95 18.41
C GLY A 456 -0.33 16.28 18.40
N GLY A 457 0.06 17.32 19.17
CA GLY A 457 1.47 17.75 19.28
C GLY A 457 2.13 18.20 17.97
N GLY A 458 1.35 18.59 16.95
CA GLY A 458 1.86 18.95 15.63
C GLY A 458 2.26 17.76 14.75
N ASN A 459 2.06 16.54 15.22
CA ASN A 459 2.37 15.32 14.47
C ASN A 459 1.20 14.92 13.58
N SER A 460 1.51 14.46 12.38
CA SER A 460 0.55 13.84 11.48
C SER A 460 1.10 12.50 10.96
N VAL A 461 0.20 11.56 10.77
CA VAL A 461 0.45 10.30 10.08
C VAL A 461 -0.41 10.27 8.83
N ALA A 462 -0.04 9.47 7.85
CA ALA A 462 -0.83 9.35 6.63
C ALA A 462 -0.80 7.93 6.10
N GLU A 463 -1.84 7.58 5.40
CA GLU A 463 -1.97 6.37 4.59
C GLU A 463 -2.37 6.75 3.16
N ASP A 464 -1.82 6.05 2.17
CA ASP A 464 -2.19 6.19 0.75
C ASP A 464 -2.80 4.88 0.24
N TYR A 465 -3.73 4.99 -0.69
CA TYR A 465 -4.20 3.85 -1.46
C TYR A 465 -4.58 4.26 -2.89
N THR A 466 -4.57 3.29 -3.79
CA THR A 466 -4.98 3.46 -5.17
C THR A 466 -6.49 3.38 -5.30
N GLY A 467 -7.11 4.30 -6.04
CA GLY A 467 -8.51 4.21 -6.42
C GLY A 467 -8.73 2.98 -7.32
N ILE A 468 -9.90 2.35 -7.18
CA ILE A 468 -10.24 1.08 -7.81
C ILE A 468 -11.11 1.36 -9.04
N PRO A 469 -10.62 1.10 -10.28
CA PRO A 469 -11.44 1.25 -11.48
C PRO A 469 -12.67 0.35 -11.43
N ILE A 470 -13.85 0.91 -11.78
CA ILE A 470 -15.12 0.22 -11.87
C ILE A 470 -15.73 0.47 -13.25
N GLN A 471 -16.23 -0.58 -13.90
CA GLN A 471 -16.88 -0.52 -15.19
C GLN A 471 -18.40 -0.57 -15.05
#